data_a1a13a9418fc5cdd02535a8215dc0265
#
_entry.id   a1a13a9418fc5cdd02535a8215dc0265
#
_cell.length_a   1.000
_cell.length_b   1.000
_cell.length_c   1.000
_cell.angle_alpha   90.00
_cell.angle_beta   90.00
_cell.angle_gamma   90.00
#
_symmetry.space_group_name_H-M   'P 1'
#
loop_
_entity.id
_entity.type
_entity.pdbx_description
1 polymer ?
#
loop_
_entity_poly.entity_id
_entity_poly.type
_entity_poly.pdbx_seq_one_letter_code
_entity_poly.pdbx_strand_id
1 'polypeptide(L)'
;MKQEVASFLDYVAHSPTVFQATQQACDMLDAAGFTRLSEHEAWEILPGGRYYVTRNRSALVAFAVPENGFTHCQIVASHGDSPTFKLKAHAEGEAADAYIRLNVERYGGMIMSTWFDKPLSIAGRALVREDGRLVTRLIDLDRDAALIPNMPIHFNRDINNGYSYNPQVDMLPLFGDKDAKGALGAEIAAKAGVPEADVVACDLFLYNRTPASVWGAHEEFFSCPRIDDLECAYTSLAAFIAAPAAGHVNVCAVFDNEEVGSLSKQGADSTLLGDVLNRALASLGLSDTQIRAALASSFMVSADNAHAVHPNHPEKYDELNRTFMNGGVVIKHNANQKYTTDAVSDAIFSEICAKAGVPVQHFANRSDIPGGSTLGNLSNAHVSMNTVDIGLAQLAMHASYETAGCADVDYMIRALRQFYKTDIITSADGEYQLV
;
A
#
# COMPACT_ATOMS: atom_id res chain seq x y z
N MET A 1 1.67 -24.51 2.01
CA MET A 1 1.74 -23.05 1.73
C MET A 1 2.85 -22.80 0.72
N LYS A 2 2.60 -22.03 -0.35
CA LYS A 2 3.62 -21.62 -1.34
C LYS A 2 4.59 -20.62 -0.69
N GLN A 3 5.83 -20.61 -1.16
CA GLN A 3 6.88 -19.74 -0.60
C GLN A 3 6.53 -18.25 -0.73
N GLU A 4 5.95 -17.83 -1.86
CA GLU A 4 5.56 -16.45 -2.16
C GLU A 4 4.54 -15.94 -1.14
N VAL A 5 3.53 -16.76 -0.82
CA VAL A 5 2.52 -16.44 0.21
C VAL A 5 3.18 -16.35 1.60
N ALA A 6 4.07 -17.28 1.93
CA ALA A 6 4.77 -17.24 3.23
C ALA A 6 5.60 -15.96 3.39
N SER A 7 6.31 -15.56 2.35
CA SER A 7 7.13 -14.34 2.36
C SER A 7 6.27 -13.08 2.41
N PHE A 8 5.13 -13.06 1.72
CA PHE A 8 4.17 -11.96 1.84
C PHE A 8 3.59 -11.85 3.25
N LEU A 9 3.15 -12.96 3.84
CA LEU A 9 2.60 -12.96 5.20
C LEU A 9 3.63 -12.54 6.25
N ASP A 10 4.90 -12.90 6.05
CA ASP A 10 6.00 -12.41 6.89
C ASP A 10 6.21 -10.89 6.73
N TYR A 11 6.16 -10.37 5.51
CA TYR A 11 6.20 -8.92 5.24
C TYR A 11 5.05 -8.18 5.96
N VAL A 12 3.81 -8.70 5.88
CA VAL A 12 2.66 -8.13 6.59
C VAL A 12 2.84 -8.15 8.11
N ALA A 13 3.39 -9.25 8.65
CA ALA A 13 3.63 -9.38 10.10
C ALA A 13 4.58 -8.30 10.63
N HIS A 14 5.58 -7.89 9.82
CA HIS A 14 6.56 -6.86 10.17
C HIS A 14 6.18 -5.45 9.68
N SER A 15 4.98 -5.28 9.12
CA SER A 15 4.48 -4.02 8.55
C SER A 15 3.19 -3.54 9.25
N PRO A 16 3.18 -3.31 10.58
CA PRO A 16 1.98 -2.91 11.30
C PRO A 16 1.41 -1.55 10.87
N THR A 17 2.25 -0.65 10.33
CA THR A 17 1.83 0.64 9.74
C THR A 17 2.66 0.94 8.50
N VAL A 18 2.27 1.98 7.74
CA VAL A 18 3.01 2.45 6.56
C VAL A 18 4.48 2.77 6.86
N PHE A 19 4.81 3.20 8.07
CA PHE A 19 6.20 3.52 8.46
C PHE A 19 7.06 2.25 8.55
N GLN A 20 6.54 1.18 9.16
CA GLN A 20 7.22 -0.11 9.22
C GLN A 20 7.23 -0.79 7.85
N ALA A 21 6.13 -0.70 7.08
CA ALA A 21 6.09 -1.22 5.71
C ALA A 21 7.17 -0.57 4.82
N THR A 22 7.31 0.76 4.89
CA THR A 22 8.38 1.48 4.18
C THR A 22 9.77 1.06 4.67
N GLN A 23 9.96 0.82 5.98
CA GLN A 23 11.24 0.33 6.49
C GLN A 23 11.55 -1.08 5.98
N GLN A 24 10.57 -2.01 5.99
CA GLN A 24 10.75 -3.35 5.40
C GLN A 24 11.11 -3.27 3.92
N ALA A 25 10.46 -2.37 3.16
CA ALA A 25 10.79 -2.15 1.76
C ALA A 25 12.24 -1.63 1.58
N CYS A 26 12.68 -0.70 2.43
CA CYS A 26 14.07 -0.24 2.44
C CYS A 26 15.04 -1.39 2.76
N ASP A 27 14.75 -2.20 3.76
CA ASP A 27 15.61 -3.33 4.17
C ASP A 27 15.73 -4.37 3.03
N MET A 28 14.63 -4.64 2.28
CA MET A 28 14.66 -5.49 1.10
C MET A 28 15.52 -4.90 -0.03
N LEU A 29 15.44 -3.60 -0.26
CA LEU A 29 16.24 -2.90 -1.27
C LEU A 29 17.72 -2.86 -0.87
N ASP A 30 18.04 -2.57 0.39
CA ASP A 30 19.40 -2.59 0.92
C ASP A 30 20.04 -3.99 0.78
N ALA A 31 19.29 -5.03 1.15
CA ALA A 31 19.72 -6.42 0.99
C ALA A 31 19.95 -6.82 -0.49
N ALA A 32 19.20 -6.20 -1.41
CA ALA A 32 19.36 -6.37 -2.85
C ALA A 32 20.45 -5.47 -3.46
N GLY A 33 21.17 -4.66 -2.68
CA GLY A 33 22.28 -3.84 -3.11
C GLY A 33 21.87 -2.53 -3.79
N PHE A 34 20.69 -1.99 -3.49
CA PHE A 34 20.31 -0.64 -3.93
C PHE A 34 20.98 0.43 -3.07
N THR A 35 21.35 1.53 -3.67
CA THR A 35 21.91 2.69 -2.98
C THR A 35 20.81 3.66 -2.57
N ARG A 36 20.74 3.97 -1.28
CA ARG A 36 19.81 4.97 -0.77
C ARG A 36 20.29 6.37 -1.11
N LEU A 37 19.39 7.19 -1.68
CA LEU A 37 19.63 8.60 -1.97
C LEU A 37 18.90 9.51 -0.98
N SER A 38 19.45 10.72 -0.77
CA SER A 38 18.80 11.77 -0.01
C SER A 38 18.13 12.79 -0.93
N GLU A 39 16.85 13.13 -0.69
CA GLU A 39 16.19 14.20 -1.46
C GLU A 39 16.82 15.57 -1.24
N HIS A 40 17.58 15.76 -0.15
CA HIS A 40 18.22 17.03 0.21
C HIS A 40 19.60 17.23 -0.40
N GLU A 41 20.09 16.24 -1.18
CA GLU A 41 21.42 16.25 -1.80
C GLU A 41 21.31 16.20 -3.32
N ALA A 42 22.37 16.64 -4.00
CA ALA A 42 22.52 16.38 -5.43
C ALA A 42 22.77 14.88 -5.66
N TRP A 43 22.24 14.34 -6.76
CA TRP A 43 22.42 12.94 -7.09
C TRP A 43 23.46 12.77 -8.20
N GLU A 44 24.28 11.75 -8.06
CA GLU A 44 25.13 11.23 -9.10
C GLU A 44 24.62 9.84 -9.49
N ILE A 45 23.88 9.79 -10.59
CA ILE A 45 23.26 8.55 -11.09
C ILE A 45 24.12 8.00 -12.22
N LEU A 46 24.49 6.73 -12.11
CA LEU A 46 25.34 6.04 -13.07
C LEU A 46 24.53 5.01 -13.88
N PRO A 47 24.90 4.77 -15.15
CA PRO A 47 24.41 3.61 -15.90
C PRO A 47 24.69 2.31 -15.14
N GLY A 48 23.75 1.36 -15.17
CA GLY A 48 23.80 0.12 -14.39
C GLY A 48 23.51 0.28 -12.91
N GLY A 49 23.33 1.51 -12.41
CA GLY A 49 23.10 1.79 -11.01
C GLY A 49 21.66 1.46 -10.54
N ARG A 50 21.54 1.15 -9.26
CA ARG A 50 20.26 0.79 -8.59
C ARG A 50 20.11 1.67 -7.35
N TYR A 51 19.01 2.40 -7.27
CA TYR A 51 18.83 3.46 -6.28
C TYR A 51 17.43 3.47 -5.71
N TYR A 52 17.27 4.04 -4.52
CA TYR A 52 15.97 4.39 -3.98
C TYR A 52 16.02 5.64 -3.12
N VAL A 53 14.89 6.31 -2.99
CA VAL A 53 14.68 7.48 -2.16
C VAL A 53 13.40 7.31 -1.35
N THR A 54 13.36 7.88 -0.14
CA THR A 54 12.16 7.89 0.70
C THR A 54 11.74 9.32 0.98
N ARG A 55 10.42 9.56 0.99
CA ARG A 55 9.83 10.83 1.44
C ARG A 55 8.98 10.57 2.68
N ASN A 56 9.14 11.41 3.70
CA ASN A 56 8.44 11.31 4.99
C ASN A 56 8.67 9.98 5.75
N ARG A 57 9.57 9.10 5.31
CA ARG A 57 9.75 7.72 5.80
C ARG A 57 8.47 6.87 5.71
N SER A 58 7.57 7.22 4.81
CA SER A 58 6.29 6.53 4.60
C SER A 58 5.96 6.29 3.13
N ALA A 59 6.74 6.86 2.21
CA ALA A 59 6.69 6.57 0.78
C ALA A 59 8.10 6.35 0.26
N LEU A 60 8.24 5.58 -0.82
CA LEU A 60 9.52 5.35 -1.49
C LEU A 60 9.35 5.31 -3.02
N VAL A 61 10.43 5.66 -3.72
CA VAL A 61 10.59 5.41 -5.15
C VAL A 61 11.96 4.78 -5.37
N ALA A 62 11.98 3.56 -5.90
CA ALA A 62 13.19 2.84 -6.28
C ALA A 62 13.31 2.76 -7.79
N PHE A 63 14.54 2.82 -8.31
CA PHE A 63 14.77 2.73 -9.75
C PHE A 63 16.08 2.02 -10.07
N ALA A 64 16.09 1.33 -11.22
CA ALA A 64 17.25 0.64 -11.76
C ALA A 64 17.51 1.16 -13.18
N VAL A 65 18.72 1.64 -13.41
CA VAL A 65 19.15 2.24 -14.68
C VAL A 65 19.85 1.17 -15.51
N PRO A 66 19.54 1.01 -16.81
CA PRO A 66 20.27 0.09 -17.68
C PRO A 66 21.73 0.53 -17.88
N GLU A 67 22.61 -0.43 -18.18
CA GLU A 67 24.01 -0.14 -18.51
C GLU A 67 24.18 0.63 -19.84
N ASN A 68 23.26 0.35 -20.78
CA ASN A 68 23.21 0.98 -22.08
C ASN A 68 22.11 2.06 -22.13
N GLY A 69 22.11 2.89 -23.16
CA GLY A 69 21.11 3.94 -23.33
C GLY A 69 19.67 3.41 -23.28
N PHE A 70 18.74 4.27 -22.87
CA PHE A 70 17.31 3.99 -22.75
C PHE A 70 16.49 5.13 -23.38
N THR A 71 15.22 4.88 -23.63
CA THR A 71 14.30 5.87 -24.23
C THR A 71 13.10 6.19 -23.33
N HIS A 72 12.80 5.36 -22.31
CA HIS A 72 11.61 5.50 -21.45
C HIS A 72 11.82 4.83 -20.11
N CYS A 73 10.81 4.96 -19.23
CA CYS A 73 10.71 4.29 -17.95
C CYS A 73 9.52 3.32 -17.94
N GLN A 74 9.64 2.21 -17.22
CA GLN A 74 8.54 1.33 -16.87
C GLN A 74 8.33 1.30 -15.36
N ILE A 75 7.14 1.68 -14.94
CA ILE A 75 6.84 2.05 -13.56
C ILE A 75 5.77 1.12 -13.02
N VAL A 76 5.96 0.58 -11.83
CA VAL A 76 4.88 -0.02 -11.04
C VAL A 76 4.70 0.84 -9.79
N ALA A 77 3.47 1.24 -9.53
CA ALA A 77 3.09 2.08 -8.40
C ALA A 77 2.02 1.40 -7.55
N SER A 78 2.16 1.45 -6.24
CA SER A 78 1.26 0.89 -5.22
C SER A 78 1.24 1.80 -3.99
N HIS A 79 0.49 1.43 -2.92
CA HIS A 79 0.54 2.17 -1.67
C HIS A 79 0.83 1.27 -0.46
N GLY A 80 1.25 1.88 0.65
CA GLY A 80 1.67 1.13 1.83
C GLY A 80 0.82 1.40 3.07
N ASP A 81 -0.13 2.34 3.01
CA ASP A 81 -1.08 2.62 4.08
C ASP A 81 -2.32 1.72 3.97
N SER A 82 -3.09 1.63 5.02
CA SER A 82 -4.32 0.81 5.09
C SER A 82 -5.30 1.46 6.08
N PRO A 83 -6.62 1.24 5.96
CA PRO A 83 -7.60 1.82 6.88
C PRO A 83 -7.38 1.37 8.31
N THR A 84 -7.39 2.32 9.23
CA THR A 84 -7.16 2.06 10.65
C THR A 84 -7.70 3.19 11.53
N PHE A 85 -7.39 3.14 12.83
CA PHE A 85 -7.61 4.22 13.78
C PHE A 85 -6.28 4.88 14.14
N LYS A 86 -6.19 6.21 13.94
CA LYS A 86 -5.06 7.04 14.36
C LYS A 86 -5.30 7.55 15.78
N LEU A 87 -4.29 7.47 16.64
CA LEU A 87 -4.32 8.11 17.96
C LEU A 87 -4.23 9.64 17.79
N LYS A 88 -5.11 10.35 18.50
CA LYS A 88 -5.05 11.83 18.56
C LYS A 88 -3.91 12.30 19.47
N ALA A 89 -3.53 13.57 19.35
CA ALA A 89 -2.40 14.13 20.09
C ALA A 89 -2.52 13.95 21.62
N HIS A 90 -3.73 14.04 22.16
CA HIS A 90 -4.05 13.70 23.55
C HIS A 90 -4.81 12.38 23.55
N ALA A 91 -4.07 11.28 23.61
CA ALA A 91 -4.60 9.96 23.33
C ALA A 91 -5.24 9.28 24.54
N GLU A 92 -4.76 9.50 25.77
CA GLU A 92 -5.36 8.90 26.97
C GLU A 92 -6.53 9.71 27.50
N GLY A 93 -7.61 9.02 27.90
CA GLY A 93 -8.76 9.60 28.52
C GLY A 93 -9.37 8.68 29.58
N GLU A 94 -9.79 9.25 30.70
CA GLU A 94 -10.50 8.50 31.74
C GLU A 94 -11.95 8.15 31.29
N ALA A 95 -12.43 6.98 31.68
CA ALA A 95 -13.77 6.50 31.36
C ALA A 95 -14.40 5.80 32.56
N ALA A 96 -15.66 6.15 32.85
CA ALA A 96 -16.49 5.52 33.91
C ALA A 96 -15.80 5.44 35.30
N ASP A 97 -14.90 6.38 35.61
CA ASP A 97 -14.11 6.46 36.86
C ASP A 97 -13.29 5.20 37.19
N ALA A 98 -13.14 4.29 36.22
CA ALA A 98 -12.53 2.99 36.41
C ALA A 98 -11.53 2.58 35.32
N TYR A 99 -11.56 3.24 34.17
CA TYR A 99 -10.80 2.80 32.99
C TYR A 99 -10.02 3.96 32.35
N ILE A 100 -8.98 3.56 31.63
CA ILE A 100 -8.29 4.41 30.64
C ILE A 100 -8.66 3.91 29.24
N ARG A 101 -9.17 4.80 28.41
CA ARG A 101 -9.45 4.56 26.99
C ARG A 101 -8.60 5.43 26.10
N LEU A 102 -8.42 5.02 24.85
CA LEU A 102 -7.68 5.78 23.86
C LEU A 102 -8.63 6.64 23.02
N ASN A 103 -8.19 7.87 22.79
CA ASN A 103 -8.88 8.84 21.93
C ASN A 103 -8.31 8.69 20.51
N VAL A 104 -9.13 8.18 19.61
CA VAL A 104 -8.74 7.86 18.23
C VAL A 104 -9.66 8.53 17.23
N GLU A 105 -9.20 8.61 15.98
CA GLU A 105 -10.00 9.00 14.83
C GLU A 105 -9.80 8.00 13.68
N ARG A 106 -10.79 7.90 12.80
CA ARG A 106 -10.69 7.03 11.62
C ARG A 106 -9.63 7.57 10.66
N TYR A 107 -8.82 6.67 10.16
CA TYR A 107 -7.95 6.87 9.00
C TYR A 107 -8.47 5.98 7.87
N GLY A 108 -8.97 6.61 6.81
CA GLY A 108 -9.59 5.92 5.68
C GLY A 108 -11.02 5.41 5.91
N GLY A 109 -11.54 4.72 4.92
CA GLY A 109 -12.87 4.14 4.90
C GLY A 109 -12.87 2.68 5.35
N MET A 110 -13.24 2.39 6.61
CA MET A 110 -13.16 1.06 7.18
C MET A 110 -14.51 0.41 7.47
N ILE A 111 -14.56 -0.91 7.53
CA ILE A 111 -15.68 -1.69 8.07
C ILE A 111 -15.55 -1.75 9.60
N MET A 112 -16.13 -0.77 10.31
CA MET A 112 -15.94 -0.60 11.75
C MET A 112 -16.30 -1.84 12.58
N SER A 113 -17.33 -2.60 12.19
CA SER A 113 -17.76 -3.81 12.92
C SER A 113 -16.66 -4.87 13.05
N THR A 114 -15.69 -4.88 12.17
CA THR A 114 -14.61 -5.88 12.16
C THR A 114 -13.51 -5.59 13.19
N TRP A 115 -13.53 -4.41 13.81
CA TRP A 115 -12.53 -3.98 14.80
C TRP A 115 -12.87 -4.35 16.25
N PHE A 116 -14.13 -4.74 16.51
CA PHE A 116 -14.55 -5.09 17.86
C PHE A 116 -13.97 -6.43 18.34
N ASP A 117 -13.76 -6.52 19.66
CA ASP A 117 -13.40 -7.72 20.41
C ASP A 117 -12.14 -8.45 19.92
N LYS A 118 -11.23 -7.71 19.28
CA LYS A 118 -9.96 -8.23 18.75
C LYS A 118 -8.78 -7.69 19.55
N PRO A 119 -7.69 -8.47 19.69
CA PRO A 119 -6.46 -7.95 20.25
C PRO A 119 -5.87 -6.90 19.31
N LEU A 120 -5.71 -5.68 19.81
CA LEU A 120 -5.11 -4.56 19.08
C LEU A 120 -3.80 -4.16 19.74
N SER A 121 -2.87 -3.67 18.91
CA SER A 121 -1.66 -3.00 19.37
C SER A 121 -1.53 -1.63 18.75
N ILE A 122 -0.44 -0.94 19.11
CA ILE A 122 -0.16 0.44 18.70
C ILE A 122 1.23 0.46 18.07
N ALA A 123 1.31 0.97 16.85
CA ALA A 123 2.57 1.19 16.15
C ALA A 123 2.55 2.50 15.37
N GLY A 124 3.72 2.90 14.86
CA GLY A 124 3.89 4.12 14.08
C GLY A 124 5.27 4.71 14.27
N ARG A 125 5.32 6.01 14.49
CA ARG A 125 6.58 6.73 14.76
C ARG A 125 6.44 7.77 15.86
N ALA A 126 7.57 8.06 16.52
CA ALA A 126 7.74 9.21 17.41
C ALA A 126 8.87 10.11 16.92
N LEU A 127 8.73 11.42 17.08
CA LEU A 127 9.82 12.38 16.98
C LEU A 127 10.35 12.63 18.38
N VAL A 128 11.63 12.37 18.57
CA VAL A 128 12.30 12.52 19.86
C VAL A 128 13.39 13.58 19.78
N ARG A 129 13.64 14.25 20.91
CA ARG A 129 14.76 15.17 21.04
C ARG A 129 16.02 14.40 21.41
N GLU A 130 17.09 14.55 20.61
CA GLU A 130 18.37 13.89 20.78
C GLU A 130 19.49 14.83 20.30
N ASP A 131 20.40 15.21 21.17
CA ASP A 131 21.54 16.09 20.88
C ASP A 131 21.16 17.38 20.14
N GLY A 132 20.08 18.03 20.55
CA GLY A 132 19.57 19.27 19.94
C GLY A 132 18.88 19.09 18.58
N ARG A 133 18.66 17.85 18.13
CA ARG A 133 17.97 17.50 16.89
C ARG A 133 16.62 16.84 17.19
N LEU A 134 15.71 16.86 16.23
CA LEU A 134 14.51 16.02 16.23
C LEU A 134 14.76 14.79 15.33
N VAL A 135 14.70 13.62 15.94
CA VAL A 135 14.99 12.35 15.29
C VAL A 135 13.74 11.48 15.27
N THR A 136 13.44 10.84 14.15
CA THR A 136 12.32 9.88 14.04
C THR A 136 12.74 8.51 14.55
N ARG A 137 11.94 7.94 15.46
CA ARG A 137 12.04 6.56 15.95
C ARG A 137 10.78 5.81 15.55
N LEU A 138 10.92 4.60 15.01
CA LEU A 138 9.79 3.69 14.82
C LEU A 138 9.34 3.15 16.17
N ILE A 139 8.04 3.10 16.36
CA ILE A 139 7.40 2.62 17.59
C ILE A 139 6.52 1.42 17.21
N ASP A 140 6.65 0.35 17.95
CA ASP A 140 5.72 -0.77 17.95
C ASP A 140 5.66 -1.34 19.38
N LEU A 141 4.50 -1.32 20.00
CA LEU A 141 4.32 -1.91 21.32
C LEU A 141 4.47 -3.43 21.26
N ASP A 142 4.11 -4.03 20.14
CA ASP A 142 4.22 -5.47 19.83
C ASP A 142 3.69 -6.38 20.96
N ARG A 143 2.55 -6.00 21.50
CA ARG A 143 1.78 -6.76 22.48
C ARG A 143 0.30 -6.47 22.31
N ASP A 144 -0.56 -7.29 22.89
CA ASP A 144 -1.98 -6.99 23.00
C ASP A 144 -2.13 -5.81 23.99
N ALA A 145 -2.39 -4.63 23.43
CA ALA A 145 -2.34 -3.36 24.18
C ALA A 145 -3.74 -2.77 24.41
N ALA A 146 -4.67 -3.01 23.50
CA ALA A 146 -5.98 -2.40 23.54
C ALA A 146 -7.05 -3.31 22.92
N LEU A 147 -8.31 -3.00 23.20
CA LEU A 147 -9.46 -3.69 22.64
C LEU A 147 -10.63 -2.70 22.52
N ILE A 148 -11.37 -2.75 21.41
CA ILE A 148 -12.63 -2.04 21.25
C ILE A 148 -13.75 -2.99 21.67
N PRO A 149 -14.41 -2.79 22.83
CA PRO A 149 -15.43 -3.72 23.32
C PRO A 149 -16.78 -3.50 22.64
N ASN A 150 -17.43 -4.56 22.20
CA ASN A 150 -18.83 -4.50 21.83
C ASN A 150 -19.73 -4.19 23.03
N MET A 151 -20.85 -3.51 22.76
CA MET A 151 -21.93 -3.41 23.73
C MET A 151 -22.66 -4.79 23.83
N PRO A 152 -22.91 -5.31 25.03
CA PRO A 152 -23.67 -6.55 25.17
C PRO A 152 -25.05 -6.46 24.52
N ILE A 153 -25.48 -7.55 23.88
CA ILE A 153 -26.79 -7.62 23.19
C ILE A 153 -27.97 -7.19 24.08
N HIS A 154 -27.84 -7.36 25.40
CA HIS A 154 -28.87 -6.97 26.36
C HIS A 154 -29.10 -5.45 26.42
N PHE A 155 -28.09 -4.65 26.11
CA PHE A 155 -28.16 -3.19 26.14
C PHE A 155 -28.19 -2.57 24.72
N ASN A 156 -27.94 -3.37 23.66
CA ASN A 156 -28.06 -2.94 22.27
C ASN A 156 -28.75 -4.05 21.45
N ARG A 157 -30.06 -4.16 21.56
CA ARG A 157 -30.85 -5.21 20.90
C ARG A 157 -30.95 -5.03 19.39
N ASP A 158 -30.68 -3.82 18.91
CA ASP A 158 -30.71 -3.47 17.47
C ASP A 158 -29.38 -3.70 16.75
N ILE A 159 -28.37 -4.22 17.44
CA ILE A 159 -27.03 -4.42 16.87
C ILE A 159 -27.05 -5.23 15.57
N ASN A 160 -27.96 -6.22 15.46
CA ASN A 160 -28.12 -7.06 14.29
C ASN A 160 -29.14 -6.52 13.26
N ASN A 161 -29.75 -5.36 13.51
CA ASN A 161 -30.82 -4.79 12.70
C ASN A 161 -30.40 -3.50 11.98
N GLY A 162 -29.13 -3.37 11.62
CA GLY A 162 -28.60 -2.21 10.90
C GLY A 162 -28.11 -1.08 11.81
N TYR A 163 -27.59 -1.40 12.99
CA TYR A 163 -26.98 -0.42 13.89
C TYR A 163 -25.84 0.37 13.21
N SER A 164 -25.89 1.68 13.30
CA SER A 164 -24.88 2.59 12.78
C SER A 164 -23.90 2.99 13.88
N TYR A 165 -22.65 2.55 13.76
CA TYR A 165 -21.60 2.88 14.72
C TYR A 165 -21.21 4.36 14.66
N ASN A 166 -21.09 4.99 15.82
CA ASN A 166 -20.52 6.32 15.99
C ASN A 166 -19.03 6.21 16.38
N PRO A 167 -18.09 6.65 15.55
CA PRO A 167 -16.66 6.49 15.83
C PRO A 167 -16.23 7.14 17.15
N GLN A 168 -16.85 8.26 17.54
CA GLN A 168 -16.50 8.98 18.78
C GLN A 168 -17.05 8.32 20.05
N VAL A 169 -18.06 7.45 19.92
CA VAL A 169 -18.74 6.83 21.05
C VAL A 169 -18.42 5.35 21.15
N ASP A 170 -18.55 4.64 20.01
CA ASP A 170 -18.50 3.18 19.99
C ASP A 170 -17.09 2.62 19.75
N MET A 171 -16.17 3.42 19.14
CA MET A 171 -14.89 2.91 18.63
C MET A 171 -13.68 3.32 19.47
N LEU A 172 -13.87 3.86 20.69
CA LEU A 172 -12.74 4.24 21.54
C LEU A 172 -12.20 3.02 22.30
N PRO A 173 -10.92 2.63 22.07
CA PRO A 173 -10.37 1.40 22.63
C PRO A 173 -10.17 1.52 24.16
N LEU A 174 -10.50 0.46 24.87
CA LEU A 174 -10.07 0.24 26.24
C LEU A 174 -8.57 -0.07 26.23
N PHE A 175 -7.81 0.63 27.06
CA PHE A 175 -6.34 0.48 27.18
C PHE A 175 -5.94 -0.14 28.55
N GLY A 176 -6.65 0.19 29.61
CA GLY A 176 -6.39 -0.36 30.93
C GLY A 176 -7.41 0.07 31.98
N ASP A 177 -7.19 -0.32 33.21
CA ASP A 177 -7.89 0.24 34.35
C ASP A 177 -7.37 1.65 34.71
N LYS A 178 -7.89 2.25 35.78
CA LYS A 178 -7.51 3.61 36.20
C LYS A 178 -6.02 3.76 36.55
N ASP A 179 -5.35 2.65 36.92
CA ASP A 179 -3.94 2.66 37.30
C ASP A 179 -3.01 2.70 36.07
N ALA A 180 -3.55 2.50 34.86
CA ALA A 180 -2.86 2.64 33.59
C ALA A 180 -2.70 4.10 33.10
N LYS A 181 -3.13 5.10 33.89
CA LYS A 181 -2.97 6.51 33.54
C LYS A 181 -1.49 6.88 33.36
N GLY A 182 -1.15 7.41 32.20
CA GLY A 182 0.24 7.76 31.81
C GLY A 182 1.06 6.59 31.25
N ALA A 183 0.51 5.38 31.24
CA ALA A 183 1.25 4.19 30.77
C ALA A 183 1.59 4.27 29.27
N LEU A 184 0.73 4.83 28.44
CA LEU A 184 0.99 4.96 27.01
C LEU A 184 2.23 5.82 26.73
N GLY A 185 2.35 6.99 27.37
CA GLY A 185 3.51 7.87 27.24
C GLY A 185 4.81 7.19 27.67
N ALA A 186 4.77 6.50 28.82
CA ALA A 186 5.92 5.75 29.32
C ALA A 186 6.34 4.59 28.37
N GLU A 187 5.39 3.86 27.80
CA GLU A 187 5.69 2.79 26.84
C GLU A 187 6.27 3.32 25.53
N ILE A 188 5.72 4.43 25.00
CA ILE A 188 6.27 5.07 23.80
C ILE A 188 7.71 5.52 24.05
N ALA A 189 7.99 6.15 25.19
CA ALA A 189 9.33 6.59 25.55
C ALA A 189 10.31 5.41 25.70
N ALA A 190 9.87 4.33 26.35
CA ALA A 190 10.65 3.10 26.47
C ALA A 190 10.98 2.47 25.11
N LYS A 191 10.01 2.39 24.20
CA LYS A 191 10.21 1.87 22.83
C LYS A 191 11.09 2.81 22.00
N ALA A 192 10.99 4.13 22.20
CA ALA A 192 11.85 5.12 21.56
C ALA A 192 13.28 5.16 22.13
N GLY A 193 13.49 4.60 23.33
CA GLY A 193 14.79 4.58 24.01
C GLY A 193 15.21 5.94 24.59
N VAL A 194 14.24 6.78 24.98
CA VAL A 194 14.46 8.14 25.49
C VAL A 194 13.59 8.40 26.73
N PRO A 195 13.92 9.41 27.57
CA PRO A 195 13.00 9.91 28.59
C PRO A 195 11.68 10.41 27.97
N GLU A 196 10.57 10.27 28.66
CA GLU A 196 9.25 10.70 28.19
C GLU A 196 9.20 12.19 27.80
N ALA A 197 9.91 13.05 28.54
CA ALA A 197 10.01 14.48 28.25
C ALA A 197 10.71 14.81 26.92
N ASP A 198 11.41 13.84 26.33
CA ASP A 198 12.06 13.96 25.01
C ASP A 198 11.25 13.43 23.87
N VAL A 199 10.10 12.81 24.12
CA VAL A 199 9.10 12.48 23.10
C VAL A 199 8.31 13.76 22.77
N VAL A 200 8.49 14.28 21.56
CA VAL A 200 7.94 15.59 21.16
C VAL A 200 6.58 15.47 20.45
N ALA A 201 6.46 14.49 19.57
CA ALA A 201 5.24 14.23 18.80
C ALA A 201 5.21 12.79 18.30
N CYS A 202 4.01 12.29 18.02
CA CYS A 202 3.83 10.93 17.51
C CYS A 202 2.79 10.89 16.37
N ASP A 203 3.02 10.00 15.41
CA ASP A 203 2.01 9.47 14.51
C ASP A 203 1.83 7.99 14.83
N LEU A 204 0.80 7.66 15.59
CA LEU A 204 0.54 6.30 16.08
C LEU A 204 -0.82 5.80 15.61
N PHE A 205 -0.88 4.52 15.28
CA PHE A 205 -2.05 3.85 14.74
C PHE A 205 -2.31 2.56 15.49
N LEU A 206 -3.59 2.17 15.58
CA LEU A 206 -3.97 0.84 16.00
C LEU A 206 -3.69 -0.16 14.89
N TYR A 207 -3.36 -1.39 15.24
CA TYR A 207 -3.35 -2.49 14.28
C TYR A 207 -3.89 -3.77 14.90
N ASN A 208 -4.55 -4.58 14.07
CA ASN A 208 -5.06 -5.88 14.45
C ASN A 208 -3.90 -6.89 14.56
N ARG A 209 -3.78 -7.55 15.71
CA ARG A 209 -2.75 -8.57 15.99
C ARG A 209 -3.16 -10.00 15.65
N THR A 210 -4.36 -10.21 15.14
CA THR A 210 -4.77 -11.55 14.72
C THR A 210 -3.76 -12.10 13.71
N PRO A 211 -3.12 -13.24 13.99
CA PRO A 211 -2.15 -13.81 13.08
C PRO A 211 -2.75 -14.14 11.71
N ALA A 212 -1.94 -14.06 10.68
CA ALA A 212 -2.32 -14.54 9.36
C ALA A 212 -2.60 -16.05 9.38
N SER A 213 -3.55 -16.49 8.56
CA SER A 213 -3.87 -17.90 8.40
C SER A 213 -4.04 -18.28 6.93
N VAL A 214 -3.59 -19.48 6.57
CA VAL A 214 -3.90 -20.12 5.29
C VAL A 214 -4.96 -21.17 5.54
N TRP A 215 -6.01 -21.20 4.75
CA TRP A 215 -7.20 -22.01 4.96
C TRP A 215 -7.91 -22.37 3.66
N GLY A 216 -9.00 -23.11 3.76
CA GLY A 216 -9.74 -23.68 2.64
C GLY A 216 -9.53 -25.20 2.58
N ALA A 217 -10.29 -25.88 1.73
CA ALA A 217 -10.25 -27.33 1.62
C ALA A 217 -8.87 -27.84 1.12
N HIS A 218 -8.15 -27.01 0.36
CA HIS A 218 -6.83 -27.30 -0.22
C HIS A 218 -5.84 -26.16 0.00
N GLU A 219 -6.02 -25.34 1.06
CA GLU A 219 -5.20 -24.15 1.35
C GLU A 219 -5.24 -23.10 0.23
N GLU A 220 -6.44 -22.88 -0.36
CA GLU A 220 -6.62 -21.96 -1.50
C GLU A 220 -6.58 -20.49 -1.11
N PHE A 221 -6.89 -20.18 0.15
CA PHE A 221 -7.06 -18.82 0.63
C PHE A 221 -6.10 -18.52 1.79
N PHE A 222 -5.77 -17.27 1.92
CA PHE A 222 -5.19 -16.75 3.15
C PHE A 222 -6.01 -15.56 3.67
N SER A 223 -5.91 -15.32 4.98
CA SER A 223 -6.48 -14.15 5.62
C SER A 223 -5.46 -13.49 6.52
N CYS A 224 -5.35 -12.18 6.44
CA CYS A 224 -4.51 -11.37 7.30
C CYS A 224 -5.01 -9.92 7.34
N PRO A 225 -4.52 -9.07 8.25
CA PRO A 225 -4.76 -7.63 8.21
C PRO A 225 -4.00 -6.97 7.03
N ARG A 226 -4.52 -5.85 6.51
CA ARG A 226 -3.81 -4.97 5.57
C ARG A 226 -3.39 -5.63 4.25
N ILE A 227 -4.24 -6.49 3.69
CA ILE A 227 -4.02 -7.02 2.34
C ILE A 227 -4.02 -5.85 1.36
N ASP A 228 -5.01 -4.99 1.47
CA ASP A 228 -5.08 -3.70 0.80
C ASP A 228 -4.19 -2.67 1.52
N ASP A 229 -3.08 -2.19 0.93
CA ASP A 229 -2.53 -2.62 -0.37
C ASP A 229 -1.12 -3.24 -0.21
N LEU A 230 -0.83 -3.80 0.99
CA LEU A 230 0.47 -4.43 1.22
C LEU A 230 0.73 -5.62 0.28
N GLU A 231 -0.33 -6.24 -0.27
CA GLU A 231 -0.18 -7.33 -1.24
C GLU A 231 0.40 -6.81 -2.57
N CYS A 232 -0.15 -5.70 -3.11
CA CYS A 232 0.40 -5.10 -4.32
C CYS A 232 1.74 -4.42 -4.05
N ALA A 233 1.93 -3.76 -2.90
CA ALA A 233 3.21 -3.16 -2.52
C ALA A 233 4.34 -4.20 -2.44
N TYR A 234 4.10 -5.31 -1.75
CA TYR A 234 5.06 -6.41 -1.63
C TYR A 234 5.36 -7.06 -2.98
N THR A 235 4.32 -7.42 -3.75
CA THR A 235 4.50 -8.12 -5.03
C THR A 235 5.18 -7.23 -6.07
N SER A 236 4.90 -5.93 -6.08
CA SER A 236 5.58 -4.94 -6.91
C SER A 236 7.06 -4.85 -6.57
N LEU A 237 7.38 -4.75 -5.29
CA LEU A 237 8.78 -4.66 -4.82
C LEU A 237 9.55 -5.95 -5.08
N ALA A 238 8.95 -7.12 -4.80
CA ALA A 238 9.56 -8.42 -5.05
C ALA A 238 9.84 -8.65 -6.54
N ALA A 239 8.89 -8.30 -7.40
CA ALA A 239 9.05 -8.37 -8.84
C ALA A 239 10.14 -7.41 -9.35
N PHE A 240 10.18 -6.17 -8.85
CA PHE A 240 11.17 -5.16 -9.19
C PHE A 240 12.60 -5.58 -8.81
N ILE A 241 12.79 -6.06 -7.58
CA ILE A 241 14.11 -6.52 -7.09
C ILE A 241 14.63 -7.70 -7.93
N ALA A 242 13.72 -8.61 -8.32
CA ALA A 242 14.04 -9.79 -9.12
C ALA A 242 14.03 -9.54 -10.64
N ALA A 243 13.73 -8.31 -11.08
CA ALA A 243 13.69 -7.98 -12.51
C ALA A 243 15.09 -8.05 -13.13
N PRO A 244 15.21 -8.60 -14.35
CA PRO A 244 16.47 -8.55 -15.09
C PRO A 244 16.77 -7.12 -15.55
N ALA A 245 18.02 -6.85 -15.92
CA ALA A 245 18.36 -5.65 -16.64
C ALA A 245 17.58 -5.57 -17.97
N ALA A 246 17.06 -4.38 -18.29
CA ALA A 246 16.23 -4.12 -19.46
C ALA A 246 16.77 -2.94 -20.28
N GLY A 247 16.15 -2.64 -21.41
CA GLY A 247 16.50 -1.49 -22.27
C GLY A 247 15.86 -0.17 -21.82
N HIS A 248 15.22 -0.14 -20.65
CA HIS A 248 14.51 1.00 -20.08
C HIS A 248 14.83 1.14 -18.59
N VAL A 249 14.47 2.28 -17.99
CA VAL A 249 14.59 2.48 -16.55
C VAL A 249 13.42 1.80 -15.85
N ASN A 250 13.69 0.80 -15.01
CA ASN A 250 12.69 0.17 -14.16
C ASN A 250 12.47 1.01 -12.90
N VAL A 251 11.20 1.23 -12.52
CA VAL A 251 10.82 2.05 -11.36
C VAL A 251 9.76 1.33 -10.53
N CYS A 252 9.93 1.31 -9.22
CA CYS A 252 8.92 0.86 -8.26
C CYS A 252 8.62 1.99 -7.29
N ALA A 253 7.37 2.43 -7.21
CA ALA A 253 6.90 3.46 -6.30
C ALA A 253 5.91 2.88 -5.30
N VAL A 254 6.07 3.20 -4.00
CA VAL A 254 5.09 2.89 -2.97
C VAL A 254 4.72 4.19 -2.28
N PHE A 255 3.48 4.61 -2.45
CA PHE A 255 2.94 5.86 -1.91
C PHE A 255 2.33 5.68 -0.52
N ASP A 256 2.02 6.80 0.12
CA ASP A 256 1.32 6.88 1.39
C ASP A 256 0.03 7.70 1.23
N ASN A 257 -0.88 7.57 2.18
CA ASN A 257 -2.14 8.31 2.27
C ASN A 257 -3.12 8.09 1.11
N GLU A 258 -3.05 6.96 0.40
CA GLU A 258 -4.04 6.60 -0.60
C GLU A 258 -5.43 6.56 0.01
N GLU A 259 -5.58 5.92 1.15
CA GLU A 259 -6.82 5.68 1.89
C GLU A 259 -7.54 6.95 2.39
N VAL A 260 -6.86 8.08 2.28
CA VAL A 260 -7.38 9.40 2.66
C VAL A 260 -7.26 10.41 1.51
N GLY A 261 -7.08 9.94 0.27
CA GLY A 261 -7.17 10.73 -0.96
C GLY A 261 -5.84 11.23 -1.52
N SER A 262 -4.70 10.72 -1.09
CA SER A 262 -3.36 11.00 -1.66
C SER A 262 -2.87 12.46 -1.64
N LEU A 263 -3.57 13.38 -1.00
CA LEU A 263 -3.30 14.83 -1.00
C LEU A 263 -2.19 15.25 -0.01
N SER A 264 -1.17 14.43 0.15
CA SER A 264 0.00 14.74 1.00
C SER A 264 1.26 14.85 0.15
N LYS A 265 2.36 15.38 0.72
CA LYS A 265 3.66 15.46 0.02
C LYS A 265 4.24 14.11 -0.36
N GLN A 266 3.77 13.01 0.21
CA GLN A 266 4.19 11.62 -0.01
C GLN A 266 3.11 10.76 -0.69
N GLY A 267 1.95 11.31 -1.00
CA GLY A 267 0.86 10.63 -1.70
C GLY A 267 1.04 10.64 -3.22
N ALA A 268 0.18 9.89 -3.92
CA ALA A 268 0.20 9.81 -5.38
C ALA A 268 -0.14 11.13 -6.08
N ASP A 269 -0.93 12.01 -5.42
CA ASP A 269 -1.24 13.37 -5.89
C ASP A 269 -0.17 14.40 -5.46
N SER A 270 1.08 13.98 -5.37
CA SER A 270 2.22 14.83 -5.07
C SER A 270 3.22 14.87 -6.24
N THR A 271 4.24 15.69 -6.10
CA THR A 271 5.34 15.76 -7.07
C THR A 271 6.38 14.63 -6.89
N LEU A 272 6.22 13.73 -5.90
CA LEU A 272 7.25 12.75 -5.52
C LEU A 272 7.78 11.97 -6.73
N LEU A 273 6.92 11.30 -7.48
CA LEU A 273 7.33 10.50 -8.63
C LEU A 273 8.00 11.37 -9.70
N GLY A 274 7.37 12.50 -10.04
CA GLY A 274 7.91 13.45 -11.02
C GLY A 274 9.25 14.01 -10.62
N ASP A 275 9.44 14.42 -9.35
CA ASP A 275 10.70 14.94 -8.83
C ASP A 275 11.82 13.89 -8.95
N VAL A 276 11.55 12.64 -8.56
CA VAL A 276 12.53 11.55 -8.63
C VAL A 276 12.91 11.25 -10.07
N LEU A 277 11.95 11.08 -10.97
CA LEU A 277 12.22 10.79 -12.39
C LEU A 277 12.99 11.93 -13.05
N ASN A 278 12.54 13.18 -12.89
CA ASN A 278 13.24 14.34 -13.48
C ASN A 278 14.66 14.45 -12.97
N ARG A 279 14.92 14.30 -11.67
CA ARG A 279 16.26 14.37 -11.08
C ARG A 279 17.16 13.23 -11.55
N ALA A 280 16.64 11.99 -11.58
CA ALA A 280 17.40 10.84 -12.03
C ALA A 280 17.80 10.97 -13.52
N LEU A 281 16.84 11.30 -14.39
CA LEU A 281 17.07 11.44 -15.81
C LEU A 281 18.00 12.64 -16.15
N ALA A 282 17.84 13.77 -15.44
CA ALA A 282 18.75 14.92 -15.59
C ALA A 282 20.19 14.57 -15.14
N SER A 283 20.36 13.81 -14.05
CA SER A 283 21.67 13.35 -13.60
C SER A 283 22.36 12.42 -14.59
N LEU A 284 21.58 11.68 -15.41
CA LEU A 284 22.08 10.87 -16.53
C LEU A 284 22.41 11.69 -17.79
N GLY A 285 22.27 13.02 -17.72
CA GLY A 285 22.64 13.94 -18.79
C GLY A 285 21.54 14.24 -19.81
N LEU A 286 20.30 13.83 -19.58
CA LEU A 286 19.17 14.16 -20.46
C LEU A 286 18.79 15.64 -20.31
N SER A 287 18.57 16.32 -21.43
CA SER A 287 17.95 17.66 -21.45
C SER A 287 16.46 17.58 -21.08
N ASP A 288 15.88 18.73 -20.68
CA ASP A 288 14.45 18.82 -20.34
C ASP A 288 13.53 18.26 -21.46
N THR A 289 13.86 18.55 -22.72
CA THR A 289 13.12 18.03 -23.87
C THR A 289 13.22 16.49 -23.97
N GLN A 290 14.40 15.93 -23.73
CA GLN A 290 14.58 14.47 -23.74
C GLN A 290 13.88 13.79 -22.56
N ILE A 291 13.88 14.41 -21.38
CA ILE A 291 13.13 13.92 -20.21
C ILE A 291 11.64 13.86 -20.53
N ARG A 292 11.08 14.95 -21.10
CA ARG A 292 9.65 14.97 -21.49
C ARG A 292 9.32 13.92 -22.54
N ALA A 293 10.19 13.70 -23.52
CA ALA A 293 10.01 12.65 -24.52
C ALA A 293 10.07 11.24 -23.89
N ALA A 294 11.01 11.02 -22.97
CA ALA A 294 11.12 9.75 -22.25
C ALA A 294 9.87 9.47 -21.40
N LEU A 295 9.37 10.47 -20.65
CA LEU A 295 8.15 10.32 -19.85
C LEU A 295 6.90 10.06 -20.72
N ALA A 296 6.77 10.74 -21.88
CA ALA A 296 5.67 10.51 -22.81
C ALA A 296 5.70 9.12 -23.45
N SER A 297 6.88 8.49 -23.54
CA SER A 297 7.07 7.12 -24.04
C SER A 297 7.04 6.06 -22.93
N SER A 298 6.88 6.47 -21.67
CA SER A 298 6.85 5.59 -20.51
C SER A 298 5.49 4.91 -20.32
N PHE A 299 5.50 3.83 -19.52
CA PHE A 299 4.30 3.10 -19.16
C PHE A 299 4.24 2.87 -17.65
N MET A 300 3.07 3.07 -17.04
CA MET A 300 2.84 2.82 -15.62
C MET A 300 1.80 1.72 -15.40
N VAL A 301 2.07 0.87 -14.44
CA VAL A 301 1.12 -0.05 -13.82
C VAL A 301 0.77 0.51 -12.45
N SER A 302 -0.49 0.88 -12.25
CA SER A 302 -1.07 1.24 -10.97
C SER A 302 -1.64 -0.02 -10.34
N ALA A 303 -0.98 -0.52 -9.30
CA ALA A 303 -1.32 -1.77 -8.65
C ALA A 303 -1.94 -1.48 -7.28
N ASP A 304 -3.19 -1.88 -7.12
CA ASP A 304 -4.01 -1.67 -5.93
C ASP A 304 -5.09 -2.77 -5.90
N ASN A 305 -5.36 -3.39 -4.75
CA ASN A 305 -6.21 -4.56 -4.66
C ASN A 305 -7.60 -4.36 -5.30
N ALA A 306 -8.23 -5.44 -5.73
CA ALA A 306 -9.51 -5.45 -6.43
C ALA A 306 -10.56 -6.24 -5.65
N HIS A 307 -11.84 -6.04 -5.97
CA HIS A 307 -12.93 -6.75 -5.31
C HIS A 307 -13.16 -8.14 -5.91
N ALA A 308 -13.12 -9.20 -5.10
CA ALA A 308 -13.65 -10.49 -5.48
C ALA A 308 -15.18 -10.52 -5.33
N VAL A 309 -15.86 -11.26 -6.20
CA VAL A 309 -17.31 -11.48 -6.06
C VAL A 309 -17.63 -12.12 -4.71
N HIS A 310 -18.47 -11.46 -3.93
CA HIS A 310 -18.88 -11.95 -2.63
C HIS A 310 -19.81 -13.17 -2.76
N PRO A 311 -19.51 -14.32 -2.14
CA PRO A 311 -20.23 -15.56 -2.39
C PRO A 311 -21.71 -15.50 -2.04
N ASN A 312 -22.10 -14.67 -1.08
CA ASN A 312 -23.49 -14.51 -0.64
C ASN A 312 -24.21 -13.32 -1.30
N HIS A 313 -23.50 -12.45 -2.04
CA HIS A 313 -24.03 -11.22 -2.64
C HIS A 313 -23.53 -11.00 -4.08
N PRO A 314 -23.63 -12.00 -4.98
CA PRO A 314 -23.15 -11.87 -6.35
C PRO A 314 -23.92 -10.79 -7.14
N GLU A 315 -25.13 -10.44 -6.71
CA GLU A 315 -25.98 -9.40 -7.30
C GLU A 315 -25.42 -7.98 -7.13
N LYS A 316 -24.42 -7.79 -6.26
CA LYS A 316 -23.74 -6.49 -6.05
C LYS A 316 -22.69 -6.19 -7.13
N TYR A 317 -22.38 -7.15 -7.97
CA TYR A 317 -21.31 -7.05 -8.98
C TYR A 317 -21.94 -7.03 -10.39
N ASP A 318 -21.18 -6.52 -11.37
CA ASP A 318 -21.55 -6.61 -12.77
C ASP A 318 -21.68 -8.10 -13.19
N GLU A 319 -22.61 -8.41 -14.06
CA GLU A 319 -22.88 -9.82 -14.43
C GLU A 319 -21.78 -10.43 -15.30
N LEU A 320 -21.07 -9.62 -16.08
CA LEU A 320 -20.12 -10.07 -17.10
C LEU A 320 -18.66 -9.79 -16.72
N ASN A 321 -18.43 -8.73 -15.90
CA ASN A 321 -17.09 -8.30 -15.48
C ASN A 321 -16.84 -8.69 -14.02
N ARG A 322 -16.84 -10.00 -13.76
CA ARG A 322 -16.68 -10.60 -12.44
C ARG A 322 -15.27 -11.07 -12.20
N THR A 323 -14.77 -10.84 -10.99
CA THR A 323 -13.43 -11.21 -10.57
C THR A 323 -13.47 -12.11 -9.35
N PHE A 324 -12.56 -13.07 -9.28
CA PHE A 324 -12.52 -14.12 -8.28
C PHE A 324 -11.10 -14.30 -7.74
N MET A 325 -10.98 -14.64 -6.47
CA MET A 325 -9.72 -15.05 -5.86
C MET A 325 -9.15 -16.26 -6.58
N ASN A 326 -7.84 -16.34 -6.72
CA ASN A 326 -7.09 -17.36 -7.47
C ASN A 326 -7.36 -17.35 -8.99
N GLY A 327 -7.98 -16.29 -9.50
CA GLY A 327 -8.30 -16.12 -10.90
C GLY A 327 -7.24 -15.37 -11.71
N GLY A 328 -6.16 -14.92 -11.09
CA GLY A 328 -5.11 -14.15 -11.74
C GLY A 328 -5.27 -12.64 -11.56
N VAL A 329 -4.48 -11.89 -12.30
CA VAL A 329 -4.44 -10.42 -12.20
C VAL A 329 -5.73 -9.81 -12.74
N VAL A 330 -6.27 -8.86 -12.00
CA VAL A 330 -7.48 -8.10 -12.37
C VAL A 330 -7.06 -6.81 -13.06
N ILE A 331 -7.57 -6.55 -14.28
CA ILE A 331 -7.48 -5.24 -14.94
C ILE A 331 -8.79 -4.49 -14.66
N LYS A 332 -8.67 -3.27 -14.08
CA LYS A 332 -9.80 -2.47 -13.61
C LYS A 332 -10.19 -1.42 -14.65
N HIS A 333 -11.49 -1.36 -15.03
CA HIS A 333 -12.04 -0.40 -16.00
C HIS A 333 -13.06 0.52 -15.35
N ASN A 334 -13.03 1.80 -15.71
CA ASN A 334 -14.03 2.78 -15.30
C ASN A 334 -14.20 3.89 -16.36
N ALA A 335 -15.41 4.02 -16.90
CA ALA A 335 -15.71 5.04 -17.92
C ALA A 335 -15.52 6.49 -17.42
N ASN A 336 -15.57 6.73 -16.10
CA ASN A 336 -15.32 8.05 -15.51
C ASN A 336 -13.85 8.29 -15.16
N GLN A 337 -12.95 7.42 -15.65
CA GLN A 337 -11.49 7.50 -15.42
C GLN A 337 -11.11 7.53 -13.92
N LYS A 338 -11.89 6.83 -13.09
CA LYS A 338 -11.50 6.54 -11.70
C LYS A 338 -10.40 5.48 -11.65
N TYR A 339 -10.35 4.65 -12.68
CA TYR A 339 -9.24 3.82 -13.09
C TYR A 339 -8.75 4.32 -14.44
N THR A 340 -7.45 4.40 -14.64
CA THR A 340 -6.81 4.99 -15.83
C THR A 340 -6.84 4.08 -17.06
N THR A 341 -7.17 2.81 -16.88
CA THR A 341 -7.17 1.81 -17.94
C THR A 341 -8.01 2.23 -19.15
N ASP A 342 -7.40 2.14 -20.30
CA ASP A 342 -8.04 2.25 -21.62
C ASP A 342 -7.72 1.01 -22.48
N ALA A 343 -8.20 0.96 -23.71
CA ALA A 343 -7.98 -0.17 -24.58
C ALA A 343 -6.50 -0.41 -24.94
N VAL A 344 -5.68 0.63 -24.93
CA VAL A 344 -4.24 0.55 -25.23
C VAL A 344 -3.51 -0.09 -24.06
N SER A 345 -3.69 0.45 -22.87
CA SER A 345 -3.02 -0.01 -21.66
C SER A 345 -3.47 -1.41 -21.24
N ASP A 346 -4.77 -1.74 -21.42
CA ASP A 346 -5.29 -3.10 -21.26
C ASP A 346 -4.62 -4.09 -22.21
N ALA A 347 -4.63 -3.80 -23.52
CA ALA A 347 -4.04 -4.69 -24.51
C ALA A 347 -2.56 -4.97 -24.26
N ILE A 348 -1.78 -3.92 -23.95
CA ILE A 348 -0.34 -4.04 -23.64
C ILE A 348 -0.13 -4.94 -22.42
N PHE A 349 -0.86 -4.70 -21.33
CA PHE A 349 -0.64 -5.47 -20.09
C PHE A 349 -1.20 -6.91 -20.20
N SER A 350 -2.31 -7.11 -20.93
CA SER A 350 -2.84 -8.44 -21.22
C SER A 350 -1.85 -9.31 -22.01
N GLU A 351 -1.18 -8.75 -23.01
CA GLU A 351 -0.11 -9.44 -23.75
C GLU A 351 1.10 -9.78 -22.88
N ILE A 352 1.47 -8.89 -21.96
CA ILE A 352 2.53 -9.15 -20.96
C ILE A 352 2.13 -10.31 -20.04
N CYS A 353 0.91 -10.32 -19.53
CA CYS A 353 0.39 -11.43 -18.73
C CYS A 353 0.37 -12.75 -19.51
N ALA A 354 -0.03 -12.72 -20.79
CA ALA A 354 -0.01 -13.90 -21.66
C ALA A 354 1.42 -14.45 -21.85
N LYS A 355 2.42 -13.57 -22.08
CA LYS A 355 3.84 -13.95 -22.12
C LYS A 355 4.33 -14.57 -20.79
N ALA A 356 3.79 -14.11 -19.67
CA ALA A 356 4.11 -14.64 -18.33
C ALA A 356 3.37 -15.96 -18.01
N GLY A 357 2.38 -16.36 -18.82
CA GLY A 357 1.46 -17.46 -18.52
C GLY A 357 0.60 -17.19 -17.28
N VAL A 358 0.19 -15.93 -17.10
CA VAL A 358 -0.63 -15.47 -15.98
C VAL A 358 -2.06 -15.20 -16.49
N PRO A 359 -3.09 -15.75 -15.84
CA PRO A 359 -4.47 -15.45 -16.21
C PRO A 359 -4.84 -14.00 -15.87
N VAL A 360 -5.74 -13.42 -16.67
CA VAL A 360 -6.25 -12.06 -16.51
C VAL A 360 -7.75 -12.10 -16.33
N GLN A 361 -8.26 -11.26 -15.46
CA GLN A 361 -9.67 -10.98 -15.24
C GLN A 361 -9.94 -9.49 -15.49
N HIS A 362 -11.13 -9.16 -15.97
CA HIS A 362 -11.54 -7.77 -16.16
C HIS A 362 -12.61 -7.40 -15.13
N PHE A 363 -12.45 -6.24 -14.50
CA PHE A 363 -13.37 -5.69 -13.53
C PHE A 363 -14.01 -4.41 -14.03
N ALA A 364 -15.31 -4.31 -13.89
CA ALA A 364 -16.06 -3.04 -13.95
C ALA A 364 -17.13 -3.03 -12.87
N ASN A 365 -17.40 -1.85 -12.31
CA ASN A 365 -18.49 -1.70 -11.35
C ASN A 365 -19.84 -1.90 -12.04
N ARG A 366 -20.86 -2.36 -11.29
CA ARG A 366 -22.25 -2.23 -11.74
C ARG A 366 -22.53 -0.76 -12.04
N SER A 367 -23.28 -0.51 -13.11
CA SER A 367 -23.56 0.86 -13.60
C SER A 367 -24.28 1.77 -12.59
N ASP A 368 -24.95 1.18 -11.59
CA ASP A 368 -25.70 1.86 -10.54
C ASP A 368 -24.90 1.98 -9.21
N ILE A 369 -23.64 1.46 -9.16
CA ILE A 369 -22.76 1.53 -7.99
C ILE A 369 -21.55 2.40 -8.35
N PRO A 370 -21.32 3.51 -7.63
CA PRO A 370 -20.11 4.31 -7.84
C PRO A 370 -18.89 3.49 -7.42
N GLY A 371 -17.86 3.47 -8.27
CA GLY A 371 -16.57 2.87 -7.95
C GLY A 371 -15.73 3.74 -7.04
N GLY A 372 -14.73 3.12 -6.40
CA GLY A 372 -13.62 3.83 -5.78
C GLY A 372 -12.73 4.51 -6.84
N SER A 373 -11.64 5.09 -6.40
CA SER A 373 -10.55 5.62 -7.20
C SER A 373 -9.26 4.95 -6.74
N THR A 374 -8.22 4.98 -7.56
CA THR A 374 -6.89 4.46 -7.23
C THR A 374 -5.85 5.56 -7.35
N LEU A 375 -4.61 5.21 -7.05
CA LEU A 375 -3.46 6.12 -7.15
C LEU A 375 -3.10 6.49 -8.61
N GLY A 376 -3.48 5.67 -9.59
CA GLY A 376 -3.07 5.82 -10.99
C GLY A 376 -3.54 7.12 -11.65
N ASN A 377 -4.83 7.44 -11.51
CA ASN A 377 -5.40 8.66 -12.08
C ASN A 377 -4.83 9.94 -11.41
N LEU A 378 -4.46 9.87 -10.13
CA LEU A 378 -3.86 10.98 -9.39
C LEU A 378 -2.40 11.20 -9.82
N SER A 379 -1.58 10.14 -9.84
CA SER A 379 -0.22 10.21 -10.35
C SER A 379 -0.14 10.70 -11.79
N ASN A 380 -1.08 10.27 -12.65
CA ASN A 380 -1.13 10.66 -14.06
C ASN A 380 -1.42 12.16 -14.27
N ALA A 381 -2.01 12.83 -13.29
CA ALA A 381 -2.19 14.28 -13.31
C ALA A 381 -0.84 15.04 -13.22
N HIS A 382 0.19 14.43 -12.62
CA HIS A 382 1.51 15.02 -12.41
C HIS A 382 2.58 14.48 -13.36
N VAL A 383 2.50 13.19 -13.72
CA VAL A 383 3.42 12.52 -14.63
C VAL A 383 2.58 11.71 -15.63
N SER A 384 2.11 12.38 -16.68
CA SER A 384 1.17 11.80 -17.65
C SER A 384 1.86 10.81 -18.58
N MET A 385 1.34 9.56 -18.60
CA MET A 385 1.80 8.48 -19.47
C MET A 385 0.71 7.41 -19.62
N ASN A 386 0.89 6.47 -20.55
CA ASN A 386 0.00 5.32 -20.63
C ASN A 386 0.01 4.56 -19.30
N THR A 387 -1.17 4.32 -18.73
CA THR A 387 -1.31 3.70 -17.42
C THR A 387 -2.42 2.67 -17.41
N VAL A 388 -2.15 1.49 -16.85
CA VAL A 388 -3.13 0.45 -16.55
C VAL A 388 -3.35 0.34 -15.05
N ASP A 389 -4.60 0.27 -14.60
CA ASP A 389 -4.96 -0.05 -13.22
C ASP A 389 -5.22 -1.55 -13.08
N ILE A 390 -4.46 -2.17 -12.21
CA ILE A 390 -4.57 -3.61 -11.93
C ILE A 390 -4.75 -3.86 -10.43
N GLY A 391 -5.03 -5.11 -10.07
CA GLY A 391 -5.04 -5.54 -8.68
C GLY A 391 -5.19 -7.04 -8.51
N LEU A 392 -5.25 -7.50 -7.27
CA LEU A 392 -5.58 -8.87 -6.91
C LEU A 392 -6.95 -8.91 -6.23
N ALA A 393 -7.76 -9.89 -6.60
CA ALA A 393 -9.12 -9.98 -6.10
C ALA A 393 -9.15 -10.45 -4.64
N GLN A 394 -9.75 -9.66 -3.76
CA GLN A 394 -9.90 -9.96 -2.33
C GLN A 394 -11.35 -9.82 -1.85
N LEU A 395 -11.67 -10.46 -0.73
CA LEU A 395 -12.90 -10.27 0.02
C LEU A 395 -12.66 -9.41 1.26
N ALA A 396 -13.72 -8.73 1.69
CA ALA A 396 -13.73 -7.92 2.90
C ALA A 396 -12.67 -6.79 2.89
N MET A 397 -12.38 -6.21 1.72
CA MET A 397 -11.53 -5.01 1.60
C MET A 397 -11.92 -3.97 2.64
N HIS A 398 -10.95 -3.35 3.30
CA HIS A 398 -11.12 -2.40 4.41
C HIS A 398 -11.69 -2.99 5.72
N ALA A 399 -11.78 -4.32 5.85
CA ALA A 399 -11.96 -4.95 7.16
C ALA A 399 -10.63 -4.95 7.94
N SER A 400 -10.71 -5.07 9.26
CA SER A 400 -9.49 -5.25 10.08
C SER A 400 -8.77 -6.58 9.82
N TYR A 401 -9.40 -7.50 9.07
CA TYR A 401 -8.87 -8.81 8.68
C TYR A 401 -9.53 -9.21 7.36
N GLU A 402 -8.75 -9.31 6.32
CA GLU A 402 -9.18 -9.46 4.93
C GLU A 402 -8.84 -10.85 4.39
N THR A 403 -9.28 -11.20 3.19
CA THR A 403 -9.07 -12.54 2.60
C THR A 403 -8.74 -12.44 1.13
N ALA A 404 -7.70 -13.15 0.69
CA ALA A 404 -7.28 -13.22 -0.70
C ALA A 404 -6.89 -14.63 -1.15
N GLY A 405 -6.54 -14.80 -2.42
CA GLY A 405 -6.21 -16.06 -3.05
C GLY A 405 -4.72 -16.40 -3.02
N CYS A 406 -4.35 -17.59 -2.54
CA CYS A 406 -2.95 -17.99 -2.46
C CYS A 406 -2.22 -18.08 -3.81
N ALA A 407 -2.94 -18.28 -4.92
CA ALA A 407 -2.31 -18.35 -6.24
C ALA A 407 -1.99 -16.96 -6.81
N ASP A 408 -2.74 -15.95 -6.41
CA ASP A 408 -2.68 -14.62 -7.02
C ASP A 408 -1.39 -13.87 -6.68
N VAL A 409 -0.79 -14.11 -5.49
CA VAL A 409 0.52 -13.57 -5.10
C VAL A 409 1.61 -13.94 -6.12
N ASP A 410 1.70 -15.22 -6.50
CA ASP A 410 2.64 -15.68 -7.53
C ASP A 410 2.30 -15.11 -8.90
N TYR A 411 1.03 -15.06 -9.26
CA TYR A 411 0.57 -14.49 -10.53
C TYR A 411 0.99 -13.02 -10.66
N MET A 412 0.79 -12.19 -9.63
CA MET A 412 1.20 -10.79 -9.66
C MET A 412 2.72 -10.65 -9.80
N ILE A 413 3.51 -11.37 -9.00
CA ILE A 413 4.98 -11.31 -9.08
C ILE A 413 5.46 -11.69 -10.50
N ARG A 414 4.88 -12.74 -11.10
CA ARG A 414 5.26 -13.17 -12.45
C ARG A 414 4.85 -12.18 -13.53
N ALA A 415 3.65 -11.62 -13.45
CA ALA A 415 3.16 -10.60 -14.39
C ALA A 415 4.04 -9.35 -14.35
N LEU A 416 4.33 -8.84 -13.14
CA LEU A 416 5.15 -7.65 -12.96
C LEU A 416 6.63 -7.87 -13.32
N ARG A 417 7.19 -9.06 -13.06
CA ARG A 417 8.52 -9.41 -13.57
C ARG A 417 8.58 -9.42 -15.09
N GLN A 418 7.55 -9.95 -15.75
CA GLN A 418 7.45 -9.93 -17.22
C GLN A 418 7.28 -8.49 -17.73
N PHE A 419 6.51 -7.65 -17.04
CA PHE A 419 6.39 -6.23 -17.34
C PHE A 419 7.76 -5.55 -17.33
N TYR A 420 8.53 -5.70 -16.26
CA TYR A 420 9.87 -5.13 -16.15
C TYR A 420 10.89 -5.71 -17.14
N LYS A 421 10.63 -6.88 -17.71
CA LYS A 421 11.50 -7.53 -18.69
C LYS A 421 11.17 -7.11 -20.12
N THR A 422 9.89 -6.83 -20.43
CA THR A 422 9.40 -6.54 -21.77
C THR A 422 9.61 -5.06 -22.09
N ASP A 423 10.32 -4.76 -23.17
CA ASP A 423 10.50 -3.38 -23.62
C ASP A 423 9.26 -2.90 -24.38
N ILE A 424 8.59 -1.86 -23.89
CA ILE A 424 7.38 -1.27 -24.50
C ILE A 424 7.80 -0.07 -25.33
N ILE A 425 7.98 -0.27 -26.62
CA ILE A 425 8.44 0.76 -27.54
C ILE A 425 7.23 1.45 -28.19
N THR A 426 7.10 2.76 -27.99
CA THR A 426 6.15 3.60 -28.72
C THR A 426 6.77 4.06 -30.03
N SER A 427 6.33 3.54 -31.17
CA SER A 427 6.84 3.90 -32.50
C SER A 427 6.14 5.13 -33.09
N ALA A 428 4.83 5.28 -32.79
CA ALA A 428 4.00 6.43 -33.12
C ALA A 428 2.81 6.51 -32.17
N ASP A 429 2.05 7.58 -32.23
CA ASP A 429 0.81 7.68 -31.45
C ASP A 429 -0.16 6.56 -31.88
N GLY A 430 -0.50 5.67 -30.95
CA GLY A 430 -1.33 4.49 -31.18
C GLY A 430 -0.59 3.26 -31.73
N GLU A 431 0.75 3.27 -31.82
CA GLU A 431 1.55 2.14 -32.32
C GLU A 431 2.60 1.71 -31.27
N TYR A 432 2.48 0.46 -30.80
CA TYR A 432 3.33 -0.09 -29.73
C TYR A 432 3.94 -1.42 -30.16
N GLN A 433 5.19 -1.63 -29.76
CA GLN A 433 5.90 -2.89 -29.96
C GLN A 433 6.36 -3.44 -28.61
N LEU A 434 6.11 -4.73 -28.35
CA LEU A 434 6.53 -5.45 -27.14
C LEU A 434 7.69 -6.39 -27.46
N VAL A 435 8.90 -6.00 -27.06
CA VAL A 435 10.17 -6.70 -27.36
C VAL A 435 10.67 -7.54 -26.21
#